data_9857ee041c4f31bdab00f8b4f7beeafd
#
_entry.id   9857ee041c4f31bdab00f8b4f7beeafd
#
_cell.length_a   1.000
_cell.length_b   1.000
_cell.length_c   1.000
_cell.angle_alpha   90.00
_cell.angle_beta   90.00
_cell.angle_gamma   90.00
#
_symmetry.space_group_name_H-M   'P 1'
#
loop_
_entity.id
_entity.type
_entity.pdbx_description
1 polymer ?
#
loop_
_entity_poly.entity_id
_entity_poly.type
_entity_poly.pdbx_seq_one_letter_code
_entity_poly.pdbx_strand_id
1 'polypeptide(L)'
;MKTRHELIVAVLELHQADGGAGQAPAPEDIEIVDKYIDGQLTALSRKGILTTEKDRFDDEVVDPLATIIADACSPRFGVARNPASRAEAELALRQITAATLVPEDVTSSEY
;
A
#
# COMPACT_ATOMS: atom_id res chain seq x y z
N MET A 1 -4.25 -12.83 -5.75
CA MET A 1 -4.61 -11.46 -5.37
C MET A 1 -4.93 -11.37 -3.89
N LYS A 2 -4.65 -10.24 -3.31
CA LYS A 2 -4.90 -10.00 -1.88
C LYS A 2 -6.16 -9.18 -1.69
N THR A 3 -6.85 -9.42 -0.58
CA THR A 3 -8.06 -8.68 -0.26
C THR A 3 -7.72 -7.40 0.50
N ARG A 4 -8.72 -6.53 0.61
CA ARG A 4 -8.59 -5.31 1.41
C ARG A 4 -8.26 -5.64 2.87
N HIS A 5 -8.86 -6.70 3.42
CA HIS A 5 -8.56 -7.13 4.78
C HIS A 5 -7.10 -7.55 4.93
N GLU A 6 -6.57 -8.27 3.96
CA GLU A 6 -5.16 -8.66 3.99
C GLU A 6 -4.23 -7.44 3.95
N LEU A 7 -4.59 -6.42 3.18
CA LEU A 7 -3.85 -5.17 3.17
C LEU A 7 -3.90 -4.50 4.54
N ILE A 8 -5.07 -4.45 5.15
CA ILE A 8 -5.22 -3.86 6.49
C ILE A 8 -4.33 -4.59 7.49
N VAL A 9 -4.33 -5.91 7.47
CA VAL A 9 -3.50 -6.70 8.38
C VAL A 9 -2.03 -6.41 8.13
N ALA A 10 -1.61 -6.29 6.87
CA ALA A 10 -0.22 -5.98 6.55
C ALA A 10 0.19 -4.62 7.13
N VAL A 11 -0.68 -3.62 7.06
CA VAL A 11 -0.41 -2.30 7.65
C VAL A 11 -0.28 -2.42 9.17
N LEU A 12 -1.19 -3.16 9.80
CA LEU A 12 -1.16 -3.33 11.25
C LEU A 12 0.07 -4.09 11.71
N GLU A 13 0.54 -5.05 10.93
CA GLU A 13 1.78 -5.74 11.23
C GLU A 13 2.97 -4.79 11.26
N LEU A 14 3.00 -3.84 10.34
CA LEU A 14 4.07 -2.84 10.31
C LEU A 14 4.07 -1.98 11.57
N HIS A 15 2.92 -1.75 12.16
CA HIS A 15 2.80 -1.00 13.40
C HIS A 15 2.78 -1.91 14.63
N GLN A 16 2.94 -3.22 14.45
CA GLN A 16 2.86 -4.21 15.54
C GLN A 16 1.52 -4.12 16.27
N ALA A 17 0.45 -3.82 15.52
CA ALA A 17 -0.89 -3.66 16.06
C ALA A 17 -1.84 -4.74 15.53
N ASP A 18 -1.30 -5.85 15.07
CA ASP A 18 -2.08 -6.93 14.47
C ASP A 18 -2.67 -7.90 15.49
N GLY A 19 -2.56 -7.58 16.76
CA GLY A 19 -3.12 -8.42 17.83
C GLY A 19 -2.17 -9.46 18.39
N GLY A 20 -1.01 -9.66 17.74
CA GLY A 20 -0.05 -10.66 18.18
C GLY A 20 -0.43 -12.06 17.77
N ALA A 21 0.36 -13.01 18.21
CA ALA A 21 0.20 -14.40 17.82
C ALA A 21 -1.12 -14.96 18.32
N GLY A 22 -1.90 -15.51 17.41
CA GLY A 22 -3.15 -16.19 17.76
C GLY A 22 -4.31 -15.28 18.10
N GLN A 23 -4.17 -13.96 17.91
CA GLN A 23 -5.23 -13.03 18.21
C GLN A 23 -5.59 -12.19 16.99
N ALA A 24 -6.84 -11.78 16.91
CA ALA A 24 -7.28 -10.89 15.85
C ALA A 24 -6.92 -9.44 16.20
N PRO A 25 -6.68 -8.58 15.19
CA PRO A 25 -6.47 -7.17 15.44
C PRO A 25 -7.69 -6.52 16.10
N ALA A 26 -7.45 -5.44 16.85
CA ALA A 26 -8.54 -4.71 17.47
C ALA A 26 -9.42 -4.05 16.39
N PRO A 27 -10.75 -4.09 16.55
CA PRO A 27 -11.64 -3.51 15.54
C PRO A 27 -11.40 -2.02 15.28
N GLU A 28 -11.06 -1.25 16.31
CA GLU A 28 -10.81 0.17 16.11
C GLU A 28 -9.54 0.42 15.31
N ASP A 29 -8.54 -0.44 15.42
CA ASP A 29 -7.32 -0.32 14.61
C ASP A 29 -7.60 -0.65 13.16
N ILE A 30 -8.40 -1.67 12.91
CA ILE A 30 -8.85 -2.02 11.56
C ILE A 30 -9.58 -0.84 10.94
N GLU A 31 -10.45 -0.19 11.69
CA GLU A 31 -11.24 0.93 11.21
C GLU A 31 -10.36 2.13 10.86
N ILE A 32 -9.36 2.41 11.67
CA ILE A 32 -8.42 3.49 11.40
C ILE A 32 -7.72 3.26 10.06
N VAL A 33 -7.15 2.08 9.87
CA VAL A 33 -6.44 1.77 8.63
C VAL A 33 -7.39 1.83 7.43
N ASP A 34 -8.59 1.28 7.58
CA ASP A 34 -9.56 1.24 6.50
C ASP A 34 -9.89 2.65 5.99
N LYS A 35 -9.96 3.62 6.89
CA LYS A 35 -10.24 5.00 6.50
C LYS A 35 -9.12 5.61 5.66
N TYR A 36 -7.88 5.21 5.90
CA TYR A 36 -6.75 5.77 5.17
C TYR A 36 -6.56 5.15 3.79
N ILE A 37 -7.10 3.96 3.56
CA ILE A 37 -6.87 3.26 2.30
C ILE A 37 -7.41 4.04 1.12
N ASP A 38 -8.66 4.44 1.16
CA ASP A 38 -9.28 5.13 0.03
C ASP A 38 -8.57 6.44 -0.30
N GLY A 39 -8.22 7.21 0.72
CA GLY A 39 -7.50 8.47 0.51
C GLY A 39 -6.14 8.26 -0.12
N GLN A 40 -5.41 7.27 0.33
CA GLN A 40 -4.09 7.00 -0.23
C GLN A 40 -4.17 6.45 -1.64
N LEU A 41 -5.15 5.60 -1.93
CA LEU A 41 -5.33 5.11 -3.30
C LEU A 41 -5.68 6.25 -4.25
N THR A 42 -6.52 7.18 -3.81
CA THR A 42 -6.86 8.35 -4.61
C THR A 42 -5.61 9.21 -4.86
N ALA A 43 -4.81 9.45 -3.83
CA ALA A 43 -3.59 10.23 -3.98
C ALA A 43 -2.60 9.59 -4.93
N LEU A 44 -2.42 8.26 -4.83
CA LEU A 44 -1.51 7.55 -5.71
C LEU A 44 -1.98 7.55 -7.15
N SER A 45 -3.29 7.46 -7.35
CA SER A 45 -3.87 7.52 -8.69
C SER A 45 -3.65 8.90 -9.31
N ARG A 46 -3.82 9.96 -8.53
CA ARG A 46 -3.58 11.32 -9.01
C ARG A 46 -2.14 11.58 -9.39
N LYS A 47 -1.21 10.93 -8.69
CA LYS A 47 0.21 11.04 -9.00
C LYS A 47 0.62 10.15 -10.17
N GLY A 48 -0.27 9.31 -10.66
CA GLY A 48 0.07 8.37 -11.72
C GLY A 48 0.96 7.23 -11.27
N ILE A 49 1.00 6.98 -9.96
CA ILE A 49 1.86 5.92 -9.41
C ILE A 49 1.16 4.58 -9.42
N LEU A 50 -0.10 4.55 -9.05
CA LEU A 50 -0.86 3.31 -8.95
C LEU A 50 -2.33 3.55 -9.20
N THR A 51 -2.93 2.72 -10.04
CA THR A 51 -4.38 2.69 -10.21
C THR A 51 -4.80 1.24 -9.98
N THR A 52 -5.67 1.02 -9.01
CA THR A 52 -6.10 -0.32 -8.65
C THR A 52 -7.51 -0.29 -8.10
N GLU A 53 -8.11 -1.46 -7.99
CA GLU A 53 -9.39 -1.59 -7.31
C GLU A 53 -9.20 -1.36 -5.83
N LYS A 54 -10.28 -1.01 -5.16
CA LYS A 54 -10.22 -0.69 -3.73
C LYS A 54 -10.30 -1.92 -2.84
N ASP A 55 -10.69 -3.07 -3.39
CA ASP A 55 -10.92 -4.28 -2.61
C ASP A 55 -10.00 -5.42 -2.95
N ARG A 56 -9.24 -5.29 -4.03
CA ARG A 56 -8.34 -6.35 -4.50
C ARG A 56 -7.05 -5.74 -4.98
N PHE A 57 -5.93 -6.40 -4.64
CA PHE A 57 -4.61 -5.88 -4.93
C PHE A 57 -3.71 -7.01 -5.42
N ASP A 58 -2.87 -6.73 -6.39
CA ASP A 58 -1.86 -7.69 -6.82
C ASP A 58 -0.91 -7.96 -5.66
N ASP A 59 -0.47 -9.20 -5.54
CA ASP A 59 0.38 -9.60 -4.42
C ASP A 59 1.62 -8.72 -4.29
N GLU A 60 2.23 -8.36 -5.41
CA GLU A 60 3.45 -7.55 -5.39
C GLU A 60 3.21 -6.09 -5.00
N VAL A 61 1.97 -5.63 -5.08
CA VAL A 61 1.60 -4.26 -4.73
C VAL A 61 1.39 -4.10 -3.23
N VAL A 62 1.02 -5.18 -2.54
CA VAL A 62 0.59 -5.09 -1.14
C VAL A 62 1.67 -4.54 -0.22
N ASP A 63 2.90 -5.04 -0.33
CA ASP A 63 3.95 -4.61 0.59
C ASP A 63 4.29 -3.12 0.46
N PRO A 64 4.57 -2.59 -0.73
CA PRO A 64 4.83 -1.16 -0.84
C PRO A 64 3.59 -0.32 -0.52
N LEU A 65 2.40 -0.78 -0.90
CA LEU A 65 1.18 -0.06 -0.57
C LEU A 65 0.94 -0.03 0.93
N ALA A 66 1.17 -1.14 1.62
CA ALA A 66 1.04 -1.20 3.07
C ALA A 66 2.00 -0.23 3.75
N THR A 67 3.23 -0.10 3.25
CA THR A 67 4.21 0.84 3.78
C THR A 67 3.71 2.28 3.66
N ILE A 68 3.13 2.63 2.52
CA ILE A 68 2.60 3.98 2.30
C ILE A 68 1.44 4.27 3.25
N ILE A 69 0.52 3.33 3.38
CA ILE A 69 -0.65 3.50 4.25
C ILE A 69 -0.19 3.54 5.72
N ALA A 70 0.75 2.68 6.10
CA ALA A 70 1.27 2.67 7.45
C ALA A 70 1.92 4.01 7.80
N ASP A 71 2.69 4.60 6.89
CA ASP A 71 3.24 5.92 7.12
C ASP A 71 2.15 6.97 7.29
N ALA A 72 1.14 6.93 6.44
CA ALA A 72 0.06 7.91 6.48
C ALA A 72 -0.69 7.88 7.81
N CYS A 73 -0.90 6.70 8.39
CA CYS A 73 -1.63 6.57 9.65
C CYS A 73 -0.71 6.47 10.86
N SER A 74 0.60 6.61 10.69
CA SER A 74 1.56 6.50 11.80
C SER A 74 1.20 7.34 13.03
N PRO A 75 0.81 8.62 12.89
CA PRO A 75 0.47 9.40 14.07
C PRO A 75 -0.69 8.82 14.88
N ARG A 76 -1.58 8.08 14.24
CA ARG A 76 -2.71 7.46 14.93
C ARG A 76 -2.27 6.28 15.81
N PHE A 77 -1.07 5.76 15.58
CA PHE A 77 -0.49 4.68 16.36
C PHE A 77 0.69 5.17 17.22
N GLY A 78 0.85 6.47 17.32
CA GLY A 78 1.92 7.02 18.15
C GLY A 78 3.31 6.86 17.55
N VAL A 79 3.40 6.71 16.25
CA VAL A 79 4.67 6.49 15.54
C VAL A 79 4.96 7.71 14.67
N ALA A 80 6.24 8.07 14.57
CA ALA A 80 6.63 9.19 13.72
C ALA A 80 6.51 8.82 12.25
N ARG A 81 6.22 9.83 11.42
CA ARG A 81 6.20 9.66 9.97
C ARG A 81 7.62 9.35 9.47
N ASN A 82 7.69 8.57 8.39
CA ASN A 82 8.95 8.21 7.78
C ASN A 82 8.90 8.48 6.27
N PRO A 83 9.17 9.74 5.86
CA PRO A 83 9.08 10.08 4.43
C PRO A 83 10.03 9.29 3.55
N ALA A 84 11.19 8.89 4.05
CA ALA A 84 12.13 8.10 3.26
C ALA A 84 11.55 6.73 2.91
N SER A 85 10.95 6.07 3.88
CA SER A 85 10.31 4.78 3.66
C SER A 85 9.16 4.89 2.67
N ARG A 86 8.36 5.96 2.81
CA ARG A 86 7.27 6.21 1.89
C ARG A 86 7.78 6.44 0.47
N ALA A 87 8.86 7.22 0.33
CA ALA A 87 9.43 7.50 -0.99
C ALA A 87 9.94 6.24 -1.67
N GLU A 88 10.57 5.36 -0.90
CA GLU A 88 11.02 4.07 -1.43
C GLU A 88 9.85 3.21 -1.88
N ALA A 89 8.78 3.20 -1.11
CA ALA A 89 7.59 2.44 -1.45
C ALA A 89 6.91 2.99 -2.71
N GLU A 90 6.85 4.31 -2.84
CA GLU A 90 6.31 4.93 -4.06
C GLU A 90 7.15 4.56 -5.27
N LEU A 91 8.47 4.56 -5.11
CA LEU A 91 9.35 4.14 -6.20
C LEU A 91 9.12 2.69 -6.59
N ALA A 92 8.97 1.81 -5.60
CA ALA A 92 8.68 0.41 -5.86
C ALA A 92 7.37 0.26 -6.65
N LEU A 93 6.33 1.00 -6.28
CA LEU A 93 5.06 0.96 -7.00
C LEU A 93 5.21 1.48 -8.43
N ARG A 94 5.99 2.54 -8.63
CA ARG A 94 6.25 3.06 -9.97
C ARG A 94 6.93 2.01 -10.84
N GLN A 95 7.88 1.27 -10.26
CA GLN A 95 8.59 0.22 -10.99
C GLN A 95 7.67 -0.94 -11.34
N ILE A 96 6.79 -1.34 -10.42
CA ILE A 96 5.83 -2.40 -10.69
C ILE A 96 4.86 -1.96 -11.79
N THR A 97 4.34 -0.74 -11.70
CA THR A 97 3.43 -0.20 -12.71
C THR A 97 4.11 -0.11 -14.07
N ALA A 98 5.34 0.34 -14.10
CA ALA A 98 6.09 0.45 -15.34
C ALA A 98 6.30 -0.93 -15.98
N ALA A 99 6.64 -1.92 -15.16
CA ALA A 99 6.84 -3.27 -15.65
C ALA A 99 5.55 -3.85 -16.22
N THR A 100 4.43 -3.54 -15.58
CA THR A 100 3.13 -4.00 -16.05
C THR A 100 2.71 -3.29 -17.32
N LEU A 101 3.02 -1.99 -17.40
CA LEU A 101 2.63 -1.17 -18.56
C LEU A 101 3.60 -1.25 -19.72
N VAL A 102 4.79 -1.80 -19.50
CA VAL A 102 5.75 -1.92 -20.58
C VAL A 102 5.24 -2.94 -21.53
N PRO A 103 4.51 -2.53 -22.50
CA PRO A 103 4.02 -3.48 -23.48
C PRO A 103 5.09 -3.74 -24.49
N GLU A 104 4.80 -4.66 -25.31
CA GLU A 104 5.67 -5.05 -26.39
C GLU A 104 6.01 -3.88 -27.28
N ASP A 105 5.12 -2.91 -27.35
CA ASP A 105 5.35 -1.80 -28.25
C ASP A 105 6.54 -0.95 -27.83
N VAL A 106 6.88 -0.95 -26.56
CA VAL A 106 8.07 -0.23 -26.13
C VAL A 106 9.30 -0.87 -26.68
N THR A 107 9.32 -2.17 -26.70
CA THR A 107 10.47 -2.86 -27.23
C THR A 107 10.59 -2.69 -28.71
N SER A 108 9.47 -2.61 -29.37
CA SER A 108 9.51 -2.51 -30.80
C SER A 108 10.08 -1.21 -31.24
N SER A 109 10.05 -0.33 -30.47
CA SER A 109 10.55 0.84 -30.90
C SER A 109 11.91 0.73 -31.30
N GLU A 110 11.84 0.07 -31.53
CA GLU A 110 12.51 0.07 -31.94
C GLU A 110 12.88 0.66 -32.52
N TYR A 111 13.09 0.80 -32.33
CA TYR A 111 13.37 1.55 -32.94
C TYR A 111 14.25 1.83 -33.03
#